data_0ca2bb76fb02644795b277be2701b620
#
_entry.id   0ca2bb76fb02644795b277be2701b620
#
_cell.length_a   1.000
_cell.length_b   1.000
_cell.length_c   1.000
_cell.angle_alpha   90.00
_cell.angle_beta   90.00
_cell.angle_gamma   90.00
#
_symmetry.space_group_name_H-M   'P 1'
#
loop_
_entity.id
_entity.type
_entity.pdbx_description
1 polymer ?
#
loop_
_entity_poly.entity_id
_entity_poly.type
_entity_poly.pdbx_seq_one_letter_code
_entity_poly.pdbx_strand_id
1 'polypeptide(L)'
;MKDLVVVVPDSNTEQTLYGLLERHKALQIRRIEYRILVHPERDPGVLQRGASLLAEIDALNAFRYALLIFDREGCGKEMLTSSELEQQVQQQLDASGWQGRSAVVVIDPELESWVFATSPHVVDVFAGGDAEVFQRVVESFPKTPLGKPQKPMEAVKKLLRQKAIVRASALYKELASRVSLKGCIDPAFQRLCAILRSWFPQD
;
A
#
# COMPACT_ATOMS: atom_id res chain seq x y z
N MET A 1 10.48 17.09 -15.41
CA MET A 1 10.71 15.85 -14.61
C MET A 1 9.59 15.75 -13.59
N LYS A 2 8.84 14.65 -13.58
CA LYS A 2 7.76 14.42 -12.61
C LYS A 2 8.32 14.13 -11.22
N ASP A 3 7.47 14.25 -10.19
CA ASP A 3 7.91 14.10 -8.81
C ASP A 3 8.17 12.64 -8.42
N LEU A 4 7.26 11.72 -8.73
CA LEU A 4 7.26 10.37 -8.18
C LEU A 4 6.85 9.30 -9.19
N VAL A 5 7.61 8.21 -9.26
CA VAL A 5 7.16 6.95 -9.84
C VAL A 5 6.97 5.92 -8.74
N VAL A 6 5.86 5.17 -8.79
CA VAL A 6 5.58 4.09 -7.83
C VAL A 6 5.41 2.78 -8.60
N VAL A 7 6.06 1.72 -8.14
CA VAL A 7 5.84 0.35 -8.64
C VAL A 7 5.07 -0.43 -7.57
N VAL A 8 3.97 -1.04 -7.99
CA VAL A 8 3.04 -1.78 -7.12
C VAL A 8 2.73 -3.16 -7.69
N PRO A 9 2.29 -4.13 -6.87
CA PRO A 9 2.07 -5.50 -7.32
C PRO A 9 0.75 -5.69 -8.09
N ASP A 10 -0.28 -4.89 -7.78
CA ASP A 10 -1.62 -5.11 -8.33
C ASP A 10 -2.47 -3.83 -8.37
N SER A 11 -3.67 -3.99 -8.95
CA SER A 11 -4.63 -2.89 -9.07
C SER A 11 -5.25 -2.46 -7.74
N ASN A 12 -5.29 -3.30 -6.70
CA ASN A 12 -5.82 -2.89 -5.38
C ASN A 12 -4.87 -1.88 -4.75
N THR A 13 -3.57 -2.18 -4.77
CA THR A 13 -2.52 -1.28 -4.27
C THR A 13 -2.46 0.01 -5.10
N GLU A 14 -2.55 -0.12 -6.44
CA GLU A 14 -2.62 1.03 -7.33
C GLU A 14 -3.77 1.97 -6.97
N GLN A 15 -4.99 1.45 -6.85
CA GLN A 15 -6.18 2.24 -6.54
C GLN A 15 -6.15 2.82 -5.12
N THR A 16 -5.58 2.08 -4.16
CA THR A 16 -5.34 2.61 -2.81
C THR A 16 -4.45 3.84 -2.86
N LEU A 17 -3.34 3.78 -3.61
CA LEU A 17 -2.42 4.90 -3.73
C LEU A 17 -3.03 6.09 -4.47
N TYR A 18 -3.84 5.88 -5.52
CA TYR A 18 -4.58 6.97 -6.13
C TYR A 18 -5.46 7.68 -5.11
N GLY A 19 -6.26 6.93 -4.33
CA GLY A 19 -7.10 7.52 -3.27
C GLY A 19 -6.31 8.26 -2.20
N LEU A 20 -5.12 7.80 -1.83
CA LEU A 20 -4.25 8.45 -0.84
C LEU A 20 -3.57 9.70 -1.39
N LEU A 21 -2.91 9.60 -2.57
CA LEU A 21 -2.09 10.69 -3.12
C LEU A 21 -2.92 11.90 -3.59
N GLU A 22 -4.18 11.68 -3.97
CA GLU A 22 -5.14 12.76 -4.22
C GLU A 22 -5.40 13.62 -2.96
N ARG A 23 -5.17 13.05 -1.76
CA ARG A 23 -5.39 13.71 -0.46
C ARG A 23 -4.12 14.35 0.13
N HIS A 24 -3.38 15.09 -0.69
CA HIS A 24 -2.11 15.70 -0.31
C HIS A 24 -2.16 16.46 1.03
N LYS A 25 -3.23 17.18 1.33
CA LYS A 25 -3.40 17.89 2.61
C LYS A 25 -3.50 16.93 3.80
N ALA A 26 -4.24 15.81 3.66
CA ALA A 26 -4.36 14.81 4.72
C ALA A 26 -3.05 14.04 4.96
N LEU A 27 -2.27 13.83 3.90
CA LEU A 27 -0.92 13.27 3.97
C LEU A 27 0.12 14.26 4.49
N GLN A 28 -0.22 15.56 4.55
CA GLN A 28 0.69 16.65 4.91
C GLN A 28 1.86 16.77 3.93
N ILE A 29 1.55 16.71 2.64
CA ILE A 29 2.50 16.92 1.55
C ILE A 29 1.99 18.01 0.58
N ARG A 30 2.89 18.59 -0.23
CA ARG A 30 2.46 19.41 -1.36
C ARG A 30 1.80 18.56 -2.43
N ARG A 31 1.15 19.19 -3.41
CA ARG A 31 0.69 18.47 -4.62
C ARG A 31 1.89 17.97 -5.41
N ILE A 32 1.77 16.75 -5.94
CA ILE A 32 2.84 16.08 -6.69
C ILE A 32 2.31 15.53 -8.02
N GLU A 33 3.20 15.50 -9.02
CA GLU A 33 2.98 14.76 -10.26
C GLU A 33 3.57 13.36 -10.12
N TYR A 34 2.73 12.34 -10.29
CA TYR A 34 3.16 10.96 -10.10
C TYR A 34 2.69 10.02 -11.21
N ARG A 35 3.31 8.88 -11.29
CA ARG A 35 2.89 7.73 -12.10
C ARG A 35 2.96 6.47 -11.25
N ILE A 36 1.92 5.64 -11.32
CA ILE A 36 1.89 4.32 -10.69
C ILE A 36 1.96 3.27 -11.79
N LEU A 37 2.79 2.26 -11.57
CA LEU A 37 3.04 1.14 -12.48
C LEU A 37 2.70 -0.16 -11.76
N VAL A 38 1.83 -0.96 -12.33
CA VAL A 38 1.53 -2.30 -11.83
C VAL A 38 2.53 -3.29 -12.44
N HIS A 39 3.27 -4.01 -11.60
CA HIS A 39 4.20 -5.02 -12.07
C HIS A 39 3.44 -6.27 -12.55
N PRO A 40 3.71 -6.80 -13.77
CA PRO A 40 2.95 -7.93 -14.32
C PRO A 40 3.10 -9.22 -13.50
N GLU A 41 4.17 -9.37 -12.75
CA GLU A 41 4.46 -10.54 -11.92
C GLU A 41 4.13 -10.32 -10.44
N ARG A 42 3.31 -9.30 -10.12
CA ARG A 42 2.83 -8.99 -8.77
C ARG A 42 3.98 -8.80 -7.75
N ASP A 43 3.78 -9.22 -6.50
CA ASP A 43 4.73 -9.04 -5.39
C ASP A 43 6.11 -9.64 -5.64
N PRO A 44 6.25 -10.89 -6.14
CA PRO A 44 7.55 -11.42 -6.53
C PRO A 44 8.25 -10.58 -7.59
N GLY A 45 7.50 -10.02 -8.52
CA GLY A 45 8.03 -9.16 -9.58
C GLY A 45 8.56 -7.84 -9.03
N VAL A 46 7.80 -7.18 -8.13
CA VAL A 46 8.26 -5.93 -7.49
C VAL A 46 9.53 -6.19 -6.69
N LEU A 47 9.56 -7.27 -5.88
CA LEU A 47 10.73 -7.66 -5.09
C LEU A 47 11.97 -7.95 -5.95
N GLN A 48 11.82 -8.67 -7.06
CA GLN A 48 12.96 -9.18 -7.81
C GLN A 48 13.36 -8.28 -8.98
N ARG A 49 12.41 -7.59 -9.61
CA ARG A 49 12.57 -6.88 -10.88
C ARG A 49 12.00 -5.45 -10.90
N GLY A 50 11.56 -4.92 -9.76
CA GLY A 50 11.03 -3.56 -9.71
C GLY A 50 12.04 -2.50 -10.16
N ALA A 51 13.32 -2.64 -9.80
CA ALA A 51 14.39 -1.77 -10.27
C ALA A 51 14.61 -1.90 -11.79
N SER A 52 14.52 -3.11 -12.35
CA SER A 52 14.65 -3.34 -13.80
C SER A 52 13.49 -2.70 -14.57
N LEU A 53 12.26 -2.82 -14.07
CA LEU A 53 11.10 -2.17 -14.67
C LEU A 53 11.26 -0.64 -14.74
N LEU A 54 11.83 -0.03 -13.70
CA LEU A 54 12.13 1.41 -13.71
C LEU A 54 13.19 1.77 -14.77
N ALA A 55 14.19 0.91 -14.98
CA ALA A 55 15.21 1.12 -16.00
C ALA A 55 14.61 1.01 -17.42
N GLU A 56 13.73 0.05 -17.66
CA GLU A 56 13.06 -0.13 -18.97
C GLU A 56 12.27 1.09 -19.43
N ILE A 57 11.72 1.86 -18.51
CA ILE A 57 10.94 3.08 -18.83
C ILE A 57 11.76 4.36 -18.73
N ASP A 58 13.08 4.26 -18.60
CA ASP A 58 13.98 5.41 -18.38
C ASP A 58 13.54 6.33 -17.23
N ALA A 59 13.08 5.71 -16.13
CA ALA A 59 12.51 6.45 -15.02
C ALA A 59 13.50 7.39 -14.34
N LEU A 60 14.80 7.09 -14.37
CA LEU A 60 15.87 7.93 -13.80
C LEU A 60 15.87 9.36 -14.34
N ASN A 61 15.58 9.51 -15.63
CA ASN A 61 15.54 10.82 -16.31
C ASN A 61 14.16 11.47 -16.23
N ALA A 62 13.11 10.66 -16.03
CA ALA A 62 11.73 11.14 -16.04
C ALA A 62 11.20 11.56 -14.67
N PHE A 63 11.72 10.97 -13.57
CA PHE A 63 11.19 11.15 -12.22
C PHE A 63 12.26 11.53 -11.20
N ARG A 64 11.85 12.34 -10.21
CA ARG A 64 12.71 12.76 -9.10
C ARG A 64 12.92 11.66 -8.07
N TYR A 65 11.85 10.95 -7.70
CA TYR A 65 11.85 9.89 -6.71
C TYR A 65 11.21 8.61 -7.23
N ALA A 66 11.63 7.46 -6.72
CA ALA A 66 11.05 6.15 -6.96
C ALA A 66 10.63 5.48 -5.65
N LEU A 67 9.44 4.88 -5.63
CA LEU A 67 8.88 4.15 -4.50
C LEU A 67 8.42 2.78 -4.96
N LEU A 68 8.88 1.72 -4.29
CA LEU A 68 8.40 0.36 -4.50
C LEU A 68 7.56 -0.05 -3.30
N ILE A 69 6.36 -0.58 -3.56
CA ILE A 69 5.45 -1.07 -2.51
C ILE A 69 5.01 -2.47 -2.90
N PHE A 70 5.07 -3.41 -1.96
CA PHE A 70 4.58 -4.77 -2.17
C PHE A 70 4.22 -5.45 -0.84
N ASP A 71 3.46 -6.52 -0.93
CA ASP A 71 3.04 -7.32 0.22
C ASP A 71 4.14 -8.31 0.60
N ARG A 72 4.34 -8.56 1.91
CA ARG A 72 5.24 -9.62 2.35
C ARG A 72 4.65 -11.00 2.02
N GLU A 73 3.34 -11.17 2.25
CA GLU A 73 2.62 -12.38 1.89
C GLU A 73 2.57 -12.51 0.35
N GLY A 74 2.98 -13.66 -0.16
CA GLY A 74 3.00 -13.93 -1.60
C GLY A 74 4.21 -13.39 -2.36
N CYS A 75 5.17 -12.72 -1.70
CA CYS A 75 6.36 -12.20 -2.36
C CYS A 75 7.40 -13.28 -2.74
N GLY A 76 7.23 -14.52 -2.23
CA GLY A 76 8.14 -15.65 -2.46
C GLY A 76 9.35 -15.68 -1.52
N LYS A 77 9.42 -14.78 -0.54
CA LYS A 77 10.46 -14.74 0.50
C LYS A 77 9.87 -14.39 1.88
N GLU A 78 8.72 -14.95 2.20
CA GLU A 78 7.94 -14.69 3.43
C GLU A 78 8.70 -15.03 4.72
N MET A 79 9.78 -15.80 4.62
CA MET A 79 10.65 -16.10 5.76
C MET A 79 11.47 -14.88 6.21
N LEU A 80 11.68 -13.89 5.33
CA LEU A 80 12.36 -12.65 5.66
C LEU A 80 11.38 -11.67 6.33
N THR A 81 11.90 -10.84 7.21
CA THR A 81 11.16 -9.72 7.78
C THR A 81 10.94 -8.61 6.74
N SER A 82 9.95 -7.76 6.97
CA SER A 82 9.71 -6.60 6.10
C SER A 82 10.97 -5.73 5.95
N SER A 83 11.72 -5.53 7.03
CA SER A 83 12.96 -4.74 7.01
C SER A 83 14.08 -5.37 6.15
N GLU A 84 14.24 -6.69 6.20
CA GLU A 84 15.22 -7.40 5.36
C GLU A 84 14.83 -7.33 3.88
N LEU A 85 13.54 -7.48 3.57
CA LEU A 85 13.03 -7.32 2.21
C LEU A 85 13.22 -5.89 1.69
N GLU A 86 12.90 -4.88 2.50
CA GLU A 86 13.11 -3.48 2.17
C GLU A 86 14.59 -3.19 1.89
N GLN A 87 15.49 -3.69 2.73
CA GLN A 87 16.93 -3.52 2.54
C GLN A 87 17.42 -4.19 1.26
N GLN A 88 16.96 -5.41 0.96
CA GLN A 88 17.35 -6.12 -0.26
C GLN A 88 16.95 -5.35 -1.53
N VAL A 89 15.71 -4.84 -1.58
CA VAL A 89 15.21 -4.09 -2.73
C VAL A 89 15.86 -2.70 -2.81
N GLN A 90 16.11 -2.06 -1.66
CA GLN A 90 16.83 -0.78 -1.63
C GLN A 90 18.24 -0.90 -2.23
N GLN A 91 18.97 -1.97 -1.92
CA GLN A 91 20.28 -2.22 -2.53
C GLN A 91 20.21 -2.38 -4.05
N GLN A 92 19.16 -3.02 -4.58
CA GLN A 92 18.94 -3.12 -6.04
C GLN A 92 18.67 -1.73 -6.65
N LEU A 93 17.87 -0.90 -6.00
CA LEU A 93 17.59 0.45 -6.44
C LEU A 93 18.85 1.33 -6.42
N ASP A 94 19.61 1.26 -5.35
CA ASP A 94 20.86 2.02 -5.22
C ASP A 94 21.87 1.63 -6.31
N ALA A 95 22.02 0.33 -6.58
CA ALA A 95 22.86 -0.17 -7.67
C ALA A 95 22.35 0.25 -9.06
N SER A 96 21.07 0.58 -9.19
CA SER A 96 20.44 1.04 -10.42
C SER A 96 20.39 2.57 -10.56
N GLY A 97 21.15 3.32 -9.73
CA GLY A 97 21.25 4.78 -9.81
C GLY A 97 20.19 5.55 -9.03
N TRP A 98 19.40 4.89 -8.19
CA TRP A 98 18.37 5.53 -7.35
C TRP A 98 18.84 5.91 -5.95
N GLN A 99 20.13 5.80 -5.66
CA GLN A 99 20.69 6.11 -4.33
C GLN A 99 20.24 7.49 -3.84
N GLY A 100 19.72 7.54 -2.61
CA GLY A 100 19.27 8.77 -1.95
C GLY A 100 17.95 9.35 -2.48
N ARG A 101 17.32 8.74 -3.50
CA ARG A 101 16.06 9.18 -4.07
C ARG A 101 15.07 8.04 -4.35
N SER A 102 15.22 6.96 -3.62
CA SER A 102 14.27 5.86 -3.65
C SER A 102 13.94 5.38 -2.25
N ALA A 103 12.83 4.67 -2.14
CA ALA A 103 12.44 3.98 -0.92
C ALA A 103 11.60 2.73 -1.24
N VAL A 104 11.54 1.83 -0.26
CA VAL A 104 10.76 0.62 -0.32
C VAL A 104 9.84 0.55 0.88
N VAL A 105 8.61 0.12 0.67
CA VAL A 105 7.62 -0.15 1.73
C VAL A 105 7.09 -1.56 1.54
N VAL A 106 7.30 -2.41 2.52
CA VAL A 106 6.76 -3.78 2.56
C VAL A 106 5.59 -3.81 3.52
N ILE A 107 4.40 -4.15 3.00
CA ILE A 107 3.18 -4.28 3.80
C ILE A 107 3.15 -5.67 4.44
N ASP A 108 2.94 -5.73 5.75
CA ASP A 108 2.94 -6.98 6.50
C ASP A 108 1.56 -7.23 7.16
N PRO A 109 0.91 -8.34 6.87
CA PRO A 109 1.27 -9.34 5.85
C PRO A 109 0.93 -8.89 4.42
N GLU A 110 -0.15 -8.11 4.24
CA GLU A 110 -0.71 -7.72 2.93
C GLU A 110 -1.55 -6.44 3.03
N LEU A 111 -1.83 -5.83 1.87
CA LEU A 111 -2.55 -4.55 1.73
C LEU A 111 -3.86 -4.50 2.54
N GLU A 112 -4.57 -5.60 2.61
CA GLU A 112 -5.85 -5.68 3.32
C GLU A 112 -5.73 -5.38 4.82
N SER A 113 -4.52 -5.43 5.38
CA SER A 113 -4.25 -4.92 6.75
C SER A 113 -4.62 -3.44 6.90
N TRP A 114 -4.50 -2.65 5.85
CA TRP A 114 -4.86 -1.23 5.86
C TRP A 114 -6.37 -1.02 5.79
N VAL A 115 -7.13 -1.99 5.27
CA VAL A 115 -8.60 -1.95 5.27
C VAL A 115 -9.14 -1.94 6.70
N PHE A 116 -8.54 -2.70 7.62
CA PHE A 116 -8.97 -2.78 9.02
C PHE A 116 -8.45 -1.60 9.87
N ALA A 117 -8.68 -0.38 9.39
CA ALA A 117 -8.40 0.83 10.13
C ALA A 117 -9.55 1.16 11.10
N THR A 118 -9.24 1.93 12.14
CA THR A 118 -10.24 2.43 13.11
C THR A 118 -11.01 3.61 12.49
N SER A 119 -11.87 3.31 11.51
CA SER A 119 -12.64 4.31 10.78
C SER A 119 -14.02 3.75 10.42
N PRO A 120 -15.12 4.50 10.60
CA PRO A 120 -16.45 4.06 10.22
C PRO A 120 -16.58 3.80 8.71
N HIS A 121 -15.79 4.47 7.88
CA HIS A 121 -15.79 4.30 6.44
C HIS A 121 -15.41 2.88 5.99
N VAL A 122 -14.69 2.12 6.83
CA VAL A 122 -14.41 0.71 6.53
C VAL A 122 -15.70 -0.11 6.51
N VAL A 123 -16.58 0.12 7.48
CA VAL A 123 -17.89 -0.53 7.55
C VAL A 123 -18.75 -0.14 6.36
N ASP A 124 -18.77 1.14 6.00
CA ASP A 124 -19.55 1.64 4.85
C ASP A 124 -19.13 0.93 3.56
N VAL A 125 -17.84 0.90 3.27
CA VAL A 125 -17.29 0.41 1.99
C VAL A 125 -17.27 -1.12 1.91
N PHE A 126 -16.81 -1.81 2.95
CA PHE A 126 -16.58 -3.25 2.90
C PHE A 126 -17.68 -4.10 3.53
N ALA A 127 -18.58 -3.48 4.29
CA ALA A 127 -19.73 -4.16 4.90
C ALA A 127 -21.08 -3.51 4.55
N GLY A 128 -21.12 -2.57 3.58
CA GLY A 128 -22.35 -1.92 3.16
C GLY A 128 -23.08 -1.20 4.31
N GLY A 129 -22.36 -0.64 5.26
CA GLY A 129 -22.89 0.04 6.45
C GLY A 129 -23.30 -0.88 7.60
N ASP A 130 -23.12 -2.21 7.47
CA ASP A 130 -23.55 -3.19 8.46
C ASP A 130 -22.44 -3.45 9.49
N ALA A 131 -22.48 -2.71 10.60
CA ALA A 131 -21.50 -2.81 11.66
C ALA A 131 -21.53 -4.17 12.40
N GLU A 132 -22.69 -4.82 12.50
CA GLU A 132 -22.81 -6.11 13.18
C GLU A 132 -22.15 -7.21 12.37
N VAL A 133 -22.38 -7.24 11.06
CA VAL A 133 -21.70 -8.18 10.16
C VAL A 133 -20.19 -7.92 10.16
N PHE A 134 -19.78 -6.67 10.10
CA PHE A 134 -18.36 -6.31 10.15
C PHE A 134 -17.72 -6.85 11.43
N GLN A 135 -18.27 -6.53 12.60
CA GLN A 135 -17.74 -6.94 13.90
C GLN A 135 -17.67 -8.46 14.01
N ARG A 136 -18.74 -9.18 13.66
CA ARG A 136 -18.81 -10.64 13.68
C ARG A 136 -17.74 -11.28 12.79
N VAL A 137 -17.50 -10.73 11.60
CA VAL A 137 -16.48 -11.25 10.71
C VAL A 137 -15.09 -10.99 11.28
N VAL A 138 -14.82 -9.78 11.73
CA VAL A 138 -13.51 -9.42 12.31
C VAL A 138 -13.21 -10.26 13.56
N GLU A 139 -14.20 -10.53 14.41
CA GLU A 139 -14.05 -11.38 15.62
C GLU A 139 -13.85 -12.86 15.28
N SER A 140 -14.29 -13.33 14.12
CA SER A 140 -14.10 -14.73 13.70
C SER A 140 -12.66 -15.07 13.28
N PHE A 141 -11.74 -14.10 13.23
CA PHE A 141 -10.34 -14.31 12.90
C PHE A 141 -9.43 -14.07 14.12
N PRO A 142 -8.35 -14.85 14.26
CA PRO A 142 -7.27 -14.52 15.20
C PRO A 142 -6.77 -13.11 14.94
N LYS A 143 -6.35 -12.39 16.00
CA LYS A 143 -5.90 -11.00 15.92
C LYS A 143 -4.39 -10.89 15.95
N THR A 144 -3.89 -9.90 15.21
CA THR A 144 -2.52 -9.40 15.38
C THR A 144 -2.42 -8.58 16.67
N PRO A 145 -1.19 -8.24 17.13
CA PRO A 145 -1.00 -7.30 18.23
C PRO A 145 -1.65 -5.92 18.01
N LEU A 146 -1.88 -5.55 16.75
CA LEU A 146 -2.57 -4.31 16.36
C LEU A 146 -4.11 -4.45 16.36
N GLY A 147 -4.65 -5.59 16.81
CA GLY A 147 -6.09 -5.86 16.84
C GLY A 147 -6.72 -6.16 15.47
N LYS A 148 -5.93 -6.28 14.43
CA LYS A 148 -6.39 -6.59 13.06
C LYS A 148 -6.47 -8.10 12.83
N PRO A 149 -7.30 -8.61 11.88
CA PRO A 149 -7.27 -10.00 11.49
C PRO A 149 -5.87 -10.45 11.05
N GLN A 150 -5.42 -11.63 11.47
CA GLN A 150 -4.14 -12.21 11.04
C GLN A 150 -4.15 -12.60 9.54
N LYS A 151 -5.35 -12.86 8.99
CA LYS A 151 -5.58 -13.15 7.56
C LYS A 151 -6.50 -12.08 6.98
N PRO A 152 -5.99 -10.87 6.73
CA PRO A 152 -6.84 -9.74 6.39
C PRO A 152 -7.53 -9.90 5.04
N MET A 153 -6.91 -10.47 4.01
CA MET A 153 -7.57 -10.77 2.73
C MET A 153 -8.74 -11.74 2.90
N GLU A 154 -8.57 -12.79 3.70
CA GLU A 154 -9.66 -13.74 3.97
C GLU A 154 -10.84 -13.07 4.69
N ALA A 155 -10.54 -12.16 5.61
CA ALA A 155 -11.56 -11.39 6.31
C ALA A 155 -12.31 -10.45 5.34
N VAL A 156 -11.60 -9.73 4.46
CA VAL A 156 -12.21 -8.91 3.40
C VAL A 156 -13.07 -9.76 2.48
N LYS A 157 -12.57 -10.88 1.98
CA LYS A 157 -13.35 -11.80 1.12
C LYS A 157 -14.63 -12.27 1.82
N LYS A 158 -14.56 -12.58 3.11
CA LYS A 158 -15.72 -13.01 3.90
C LYS A 158 -16.75 -11.89 4.05
N LEU A 159 -16.30 -10.65 4.33
CA LEU A 159 -17.19 -9.48 4.40
C LEU A 159 -17.92 -9.25 3.08
N LEU A 160 -17.20 -9.14 1.99
CA LEU A 160 -17.77 -8.88 0.65
C LEU A 160 -18.78 -9.97 0.25
N ARG A 161 -18.45 -11.24 0.52
CA ARG A 161 -19.35 -12.36 0.25
C ARG A 161 -20.65 -12.30 1.06
N GLN A 162 -20.56 -12.00 2.38
CA GLN A 162 -21.74 -11.90 3.24
C GLN A 162 -22.66 -10.75 2.86
N LYS A 163 -22.10 -9.70 2.31
CA LYS A 163 -22.86 -8.51 1.88
C LYS A 163 -23.20 -8.50 0.38
N ALA A 164 -22.86 -9.57 -0.35
CA ALA A 164 -23.02 -9.65 -1.80
C ALA A 164 -22.39 -8.46 -2.56
N ILE A 165 -21.30 -7.89 -2.02
CA ILE A 165 -20.56 -6.80 -2.65
C ILE A 165 -19.54 -7.41 -3.61
N VAL A 166 -19.53 -6.93 -4.86
CA VAL A 166 -18.58 -7.38 -5.87
C VAL A 166 -17.18 -6.90 -5.51
N ARG A 167 -16.20 -7.81 -5.46
CA ARG A 167 -14.82 -7.46 -5.23
C ARG A 167 -14.27 -6.65 -6.40
N ALA A 168 -13.84 -5.43 -6.13
CA ALA A 168 -13.28 -4.52 -7.13
C ALA A 168 -12.21 -3.63 -6.49
N SER A 169 -11.18 -3.30 -7.25
CA SER A 169 -10.12 -2.37 -6.80
C SER A 169 -10.66 -0.97 -6.50
N ALA A 170 -11.79 -0.59 -7.09
CA ALA A 170 -12.48 0.66 -6.79
C ALA A 170 -12.87 0.83 -5.32
N LEU A 171 -13.16 -0.27 -4.59
CA LEU A 171 -13.46 -0.23 -3.15
C LEU A 171 -12.25 0.26 -2.34
N TYR A 172 -11.05 -0.11 -2.75
CA TYR A 172 -9.81 0.32 -2.11
C TYR A 172 -9.56 1.81 -2.35
N LYS A 173 -9.81 2.31 -3.57
CA LYS A 173 -9.73 3.75 -3.86
C LYS A 173 -10.76 4.51 -3.03
N GLU A 174 -12.00 4.03 -2.98
CA GLU A 174 -13.07 4.67 -2.21
C GLU A 174 -12.71 4.76 -0.73
N LEU A 175 -12.26 3.66 -0.11
CA LEU A 175 -11.83 3.70 1.28
C LEU A 175 -10.67 4.66 1.48
N ALA A 176 -9.63 4.56 0.66
CA ALA A 176 -8.42 5.38 0.75
C ALA A 176 -8.72 6.88 0.62
N SER A 177 -9.74 7.26 -0.17
CA SER A 177 -10.17 8.65 -0.34
C SER A 177 -10.95 9.20 0.86
N ARG A 178 -11.49 8.35 1.75
CA ARG A 178 -12.39 8.73 2.85
C ARG A 178 -11.84 8.44 4.25
N VAL A 179 -11.06 7.36 4.39
CA VAL A 179 -10.56 6.87 5.69
C VAL A 179 -9.77 7.94 6.44
N SER A 180 -9.91 7.98 7.77
CA SER A 180 -9.07 8.84 8.59
C SER A 180 -7.62 8.33 8.57
N LEU A 181 -6.67 9.18 8.19
CA LEU A 181 -5.25 8.87 8.22
C LEU A 181 -4.62 9.17 9.59
N LYS A 182 -5.34 9.92 10.45
CA LYS A 182 -4.87 10.26 11.79
C LYS A 182 -4.97 9.02 12.69
N GLY A 183 -3.90 8.77 13.44
CA GLY A 183 -3.87 7.65 14.40
C GLY A 183 -3.69 6.27 13.78
N CYS A 184 -3.39 6.16 12.49
CA CYS A 184 -3.00 4.88 11.91
C CYS A 184 -1.69 4.40 12.53
N ILE A 185 -1.74 3.23 13.17
CA ILE A 185 -0.60 2.62 13.88
C ILE A 185 0.12 1.55 13.05
N ASP A 186 -0.31 1.34 11.82
CA ASP A 186 0.32 0.37 10.91
C ASP A 186 1.74 0.83 10.53
N PRO A 187 2.79 0.02 10.77
CA PRO A 187 4.15 0.44 10.55
C PRO A 187 4.47 0.76 9.08
N ALA A 188 3.96 -0.05 8.14
CA ALA A 188 4.18 0.18 6.71
C ALA A 188 3.48 1.47 6.24
N PHE A 189 2.26 1.74 6.73
CA PHE A 189 1.57 2.99 6.43
C PHE A 189 2.27 4.21 7.03
N GLN A 190 2.75 4.12 8.28
CA GLN A 190 3.53 5.19 8.90
C GLN A 190 4.83 5.46 8.14
N ARG A 191 5.52 4.41 7.69
CA ARG A 191 6.71 4.50 6.86
C ARG A 191 6.40 5.19 5.52
N LEU A 192 5.34 4.80 4.83
CA LEU A 192 4.89 5.47 3.61
C LEU A 192 4.67 6.97 3.83
N CYS A 193 3.93 7.34 4.87
CA CYS A 193 3.68 8.74 5.20
C CYS A 193 4.97 9.52 5.52
N ALA A 194 5.90 8.91 6.26
CA ALA A 194 7.18 9.54 6.60
C ALA A 194 8.02 9.80 5.35
N ILE A 195 8.12 8.82 4.44
CA ILE A 195 8.81 8.95 3.15
C ILE A 195 8.22 10.10 2.34
N LEU A 196 6.90 10.10 2.14
CA LEU A 196 6.23 11.12 1.33
C LEU A 196 6.41 12.53 1.91
N ARG A 197 6.32 12.70 3.23
CA ARG A 197 6.54 13.98 3.90
C ARG A 197 7.98 14.47 3.79
N SER A 198 8.95 13.56 3.88
CA SER A 198 10.37 13.88 3.70
C SER A 198 10.68 14.36 2.27
N TRP A 199 10.06 13.73 1.26
CA TRP A 199 10.30 14.07 -0.13
C TRP A 199 9.52 15.29 -0.62
N PHE A 200 8.32 15.49 -0.08
CA PHE A 200 7.35 16.47 -0.55
C PHE A 200 6.73 17.29 0.60
N PRO A 201 7.55 17.98 1.42
CA PRO A 201 7.02 18.74 2.53
C PRO A 201 5.98 19.76 2.05
N GLN A 202 5.03 20.12 2.92
CA GLN A 202 4.15 21.27 2.71
C GLN A 202 4.99 22.55 2.82
N ASP A 203 4.70 23.49 1.96
CA ASP A 203 5.27 24.84 2.05
C ASP A 203 4.81 25.56 3.32
#